data_b1e6c50c7389056afaf44c1b14a2cda7
#
_entry.id   b1e6c50c7389056afaf44c1b14a2cda7
#
_cell.length_a   1.000
_cell.length_b   1.000
_cell.length_c   1.000
_cell.angle_alpha   90.00
_cell.angle_beta   90.00
_cell.angle_gamma   90.00
#
_symmetry.space_group_name_H-M   'P 1'
#
loop_
_entity.id
_entity.type
_entity.pdbx_description
1 polymer ?
#
loop_
_entity_poly.entity_id
_entity_poly.type
_entity_poly.pdbx_seq_one_letter_code
_entity_poly.pdbx_strand_id
1 'polypeptide(L)'
;RSSDLNDLGKKLSEKPAAILASVVCLLVPIQMVSQTWDDHDRSGRYTCRDFGQNYLNSVQDNGKPILFTNGDNDTFPLWYNQDTEGVRTDVRVCNLSYLQTDWYIDQMKRPAYDSPSVPIKWDRIDYVSGHNEAVYVRPEAMETVLNFYKQNPEEARKEFGDNPYELKNILAHWVRAPKDPSLQMIPTDSIVVKLDKEAIKRSGMLAPDSIPEYMHISLKGKSVLYKSELMILEMLANANWERPMYMAITVGPDNHLNLTNNFLQEGLAYRITPFDNVALGRRIDSEKMYDNLMHKFKFGSIDNPDIYLDETVLRMCDTHRRTFVQLATQLIKEGKKDKALKALDYCEKVIPSTTVPHDYVMSSSKEMAEDYIQLGQCQKAEKILNALANNAVEYVTWYLSLNELQFANSYDNCMRYFYILDDVCKTLSEIKDAKTGKVIDSATHYTNKFEQLYKLLEKRANVGSAQ
;
A
#
# COMPACT_ATOMS: atom_id res chain seq x y z
N ARG A 1 20.55 19.39 41.91
CA ARG A 1 21.03 20.19 40.74
C ARG A 1 20.31 21.56 40.62
N SER A 2 19.17 21.77 41.23
CA SER A 2 18.65 23.13 41.44
C SER A 2 19.44 23.93 42.50
N SER A 3 20.23 23.21 43.35
CA SER A 3 21.16 23.83 44.31
C SER A 3 22.31 24.60 43.66
N ASP A 4 22.81 24.08 42.51
CA ASP A 4 23.98 24.68 41.86
C ASP A 4 23.66 26.05 41.20
N LEU A 5 22.46 26.18 40.70
CA LEU A 5 21.92 27.44 40.16
C LEU A 5 21.63 28.45 41.29
N ASN A 6 21.13 27.96 42.46
CA ASN A 6 20.92 28.80 43.63
C ASN A 6 22.22 29.29 44.23
N ASP A 7 23.29 28.49 44.21
CA ASP A 7 24.60 28.89 44.73
C ASP A 7 25.35 29.87 43.78
N LEU A 8 25.06 29.78 42.47
CA LEU A 8 25.51 30.78 41.48
C LEU A 8 24.77 32.11 41.70
N GLY A 9 23.45 32.08 42.02
CA GLY A 9 22.63 33.22 42.33
C GLY A 9 23.05 33.97 43.63
N LYS A 10 23.68 33.26 44.59
CA LYS A 10 24.22 33.90 45.81
C LYS A 10 25.54 34.60 45.57
N LYS A 11 26.31 34.26 44.53
CA LYS A 11 27.57 34.90 44.16
C LYS A 11 27.43 36.03 43.15
N LEU A 12 26.40 35.98 42.34
CA LEU A 12 26.04 37.01 41.39
C LEU A 12 24.69 37.60 41.79
N SER A 13 24.46 38.92 41.62
CA SER A 13 23.11 39.44 41.80
C SER A 13 22.12 38.69 40.90
N GLU A 14 20.86 38.52 41.31
CA GLU A 14 19.85 37.67 40.64
C GLU A 14 19.73 37.94 39.13
N LYS A 15 19.83 39.18 38.70
CA LYS A 15 19.72 39.55 37.28
C LYS A 15 20.90 39.03 36.42
N PRO A 16 22.20 39.25 36.78
CA PRO A 16 23.30 38.67 36.05
C PRO A 16 23.30 37.12 36.04
N ALA A 17 22.87 36.51 37.16
CA ALA A 17 22.77 35.04 37.22
C ALA A 17 21.72 34.50 36.27
N ALA A 18 20.55 35.15 36.22
CA ALA A 18 19.47 34.77 35.28
C ALA A 18 19.88 34.97 33.83
N ILE A 19 20.58 36.07 33.50
CA ILE A 19 21.09 36.33 32.15
C ILE A 19 22.08 35.24 31.76
N LEU A 20 23.06 34.95 32.64
CA LEU A 20 24.07 33.89 32.37
C LEU A 20 23.42 32.51 32.17
N ALA A 21 22.47 32.14 33.03
CA ALA A 21 21.74 30.92 32.90
C ALA A 21 20.99 30.85 31.56
N SER A 22 20.30 31.94 31.17
CA SER A 22 19.58 32.04 29.91
C SER A 22 20.52 31.88 28.69
N VAL A 23 21.68 32.54 28.72
CA VAL A 23 22.71 32.41 27.66
C VAL A 23 23.20 30.96 27.55
N VAL A 24 23.53 30.35 28.68
CA VAL A 24 23.99 28.93 28.70
C VAL A 24 22.86 28.00 28.20
N CYS A 25 21.64 28.21 28.60
CA CYS A 25 20.51 27.42 28.13
C CYS A 25 20.24 27.60 26.62
N LEU A 26 20.49 28.78 26.06
CA LEU A 26 20.35 29.06 24.62
C LEU A 26 21.41 28.34 23.77
N LEU A 27 22.54 27.96 24.35
CA LEU A 27 23.55 27.18 23.62
C LEU A 27 23.01 25.81 23.20
N VAL A 28 22.08 25.22 23.97
CA VAL A 28 21.52 23.91 23.62
C VAL A 28 20.71 23.98 22.33
N PRO A 29 19.67 24.83 22.17
CA PRO A 29 18.93 24.92 20.92
C PRO A 29 19.81 25.40 19.75
N ILE A 30 20.80 26.26 19.97
CA ILE A 30 21.76 26.68 18.93
C ILE A 30 22.56 25.47 18.44
N GLN A 31 23.08 24.67 19.37
CA GLN A 31 23.80 23.45 19.04
C GLN A 31 22.92 22.45 18.29
N MET A 32 21.68 22.27 18.74
CA MET A 32 20.71 21.39 18.05
C MET A 32 20.45 21.87 16.63
N VAL A 33 20.13 23.16 16.44
CA VAL A 33 19.90 23.73 15.12
C VAL A 33 21.11 23.54 14.21
N SER A 34 22.33 23.77 14.71
CA SER A 34 23.56 23.62 13.90
C SER A 34 23.84 22.20 13.44
N GLN A 35 23.35 21.20 14.16
CA GLN A 35 23.57 19.78 13.85
C GLN A 35 22.39 19.10 13.11
N THR A 36 21.18 19.62 13.28
CA THR A 36 19.99 18.95 12.76
C THR A 36 19.22 19.81 11.76
N TRP A 37 19.79 20.93 11.32
CA TRP A 37 19.13 21.83 10.36
C TRP A 37 18.75 21.08 9.08
N ASP A 38 19.71 20.33 8.51
CA ASP A 38 19.52 19.62 7.26
C ASP A 38 18.42 18.55 7.37
N ASP A 39 18.35 17.85 8.51
CA ASP A 39 17.33 16.84 8.78
C ASP A 39 15.92 17.45 8.90
N HIS A 40 15.80 18.71 9.27
CA HIS A 40 14.54 19.41 9.52
C HIS A 40 14.18 20.40 8.40
N ASP A 41 15.13 20.75 7.53
CA ASP A 41 14.81 21.58 6.37
C ASP A 41 14.00 20.78 5.35
N ARG A 42 12.75 21.18 5.20
CA ARG A 42 11.81 20.59 4.25
C ARG A 42 11.56 21.49 3.04
N SER A 43 12.29 22.58 2.93
CA SER A 43 12.25 23.45 1.77
C SER A 43 12.72 22.69 0.52
N GLY A 44 11.98 22.80 -0.57
CA GLY A 44 12.31 22.07 -1.81
C GLY A 44 11.95 20.59 -1.83
N ARG A 45 11.46 19.98 -0.74
CA ARG A 45 11.04 18.58 -0.69
C ARG A 45 9.58 18.44 -1.12
N TYR A 46 9.36 18.09 -2.37
CA TYR A 46 8.01 17.96 -2.96
C TYR A 46 7.49 16.52 -3.03
N THR A 47 8.24 15.54 -2.55
CA THR A 47 7.92 14.11 -2.71
C THR A 47 6.54 13.74 -2.16
N CYS A 48 6.17 14.19 -0.95
CA CYS A 48 4.86 13.89 -0.37
C CYS A 48 3.71 14.52 -1.15
N ARG A 49 3.89 15.77 -1.63
CA ARG A 49 2.92 16.45 -2.50
C ARG A 49 2.71 15.64 -3.78
N ASP A 50 3.81 15.30 -4.45
CA ASP A 50 3.77 14.59 -5.72
C ASP A 50 3.26 13.16 -5.56
N PHE A 51 3.56 12.49 -4.44
CA PHE A 51 2.99 11.20 -4.08
C PHE A 51 1.45 11.27 -4.00
N GLY A 52 0.91 12.29 -3.33
CA GLY A 52 -0.53 12.54 -3.29
C GLY A 52 -1.13 12.82 -4.67
N GLN A 53 -0.45 13.62 -5.51
CA GLN A 53 -0.88 13.85 -6.90
C GLN A 53 -0.86 12.57 -7.73
N ASN A 54 0.16 11.73 -7.55
CA ASN A 54 0.28 10.47 -8.27
C ASN A 54 -0.83 9.47 -7.90
N TYR A 55 -1.29 9.46 -6.65
CA TYR A 55 -2.49 8.72 -6.26
C TYR A 55 -3.73 9.22 -6.97
N LEU A 56 -3.97 10.54 -6.93
CA LEU A 56 -5.12 11.16 -7.57
C LEU A 56 -5.10 10.98 -9.10
N ASN A 57 -3.90 10.94 -9.71
CA ASN A 57 -3.71 10.70 -11.13
C ASN A 57 -3.72 9.21 -11.51
N SER A 58 -3.65 8.30 -10.54
CA SER A 58 -3.78 6.85 -10.79
C SER A 58 -5.19 6.44 -11.12
N VAL A 59 -6.18 7.21 -10.69
CA VAL A 59 -7.59 6.89 -10.91
C VAL A 59 -8.12 7.53 -12.19
N GLN A 60 -9.15 6.94 -12.77
CA GLN A 60 -9.73 7.39 -14.04
C GLN A 60 -10.05 8.90 -14.05
N ASP A 61 -9.75 9.58 -15.13
CA ASP A 61 -9.95 11.03 -15.26
C ASP A 61 -11.43 11.45 -15.31
N ASN A 62 -12.32 10.55 -15.72
CA ASN A 62 -13.74 10.77 -15.81
C ASN A 62 -14.51 9.86 -14.85
N GLY A 63 -15.77 10.22 -14.54
CA GLY A 63 -16.65 9.37 -13.73
C GLY A 63 -16.64 9.69 -12.24
N LYS A 64 -15.89 10.72 -11.81
CA LYS A 64 -15.86 11.21 -10.41
C LYS A 64 -15.56 10.08 -9.42
N PRO A 65 -14.37 9.47 -9.51
CA PRO A 65 -14.04 8.24 -8.81
C PRO A 65 -14.05 8.39 -7.28
N ILE A 66 -14.26 7.26 -6.60
CA ILE A 66 -14.07 7.11 -5.16
C ILE A 66 -12.74 6.38 -4.95
N LEU A 67 -11.86 6.95 -4.11
CA LEU A 67 -10.59 6.36 -3.74
C LEU A 67 -10.56 6.07 -2.24
N PHE A 68 -10.57 4.79 -1.88
CA PHE A 68 -10.41 4.34 -0.51
C PHE A 68 -8.94 4.39 -0.10
N THR A 69 -8.68 5.07 1.02
CA THR A 69 -7.37 5.18 1.66
C THR A 69 -7.46 4.71 3.11
N ASN A 70 -6.32 4.42 3.75
CA ASN A 70 -6.32 4.04 5.16
C ASN A 70 -5.08 4.62 5.85
N GLY A 71 -5.33 5.39 6.93
CA GLY A 71 -4.27 6.08 7.67
C GLY A 71 -3.86 7.43 7.08
N ASP A 72 -2.95 8.10 7.77
CA ASP A 72 -2.61 9.50 7.55
C ASP A 72 -1.71 9.69 6.31
N ASN A 73 -0.73 8.81 6.15
CA ASN A 73 0.27 8.90 5.08
C ASN A 73 -0.35 8.77 3.68
N ASP A 74 -1.44 8.02 3.56
CA ASP A 74 -2.15 7.85 2.29
C ASP A 74 -3.17 8.96 2.04
N THR A 75 -3.73 9.56 3.12
CA THR A 75 -4.90 10.44 3.03
C THR A 75 -4.51 11.91 3.01
N PHE A 76 -3.63 12.35 3.92
CA PHE A 76 -3.32 13.78 4.06
C PHE A 76 -2.62 14.40 2.85
N PRO A 77 -1.70 13.71 2.16
CA PRO A 77 -1.15 14.24 0.92
C PRO A 77 -2.20 14.43 -0.17
N LEU A 78 -3.25 13.60 -0.22
CA LEU A 78 -4.33 13.73 -1.18
C LEU A 78 -5.21 14.94 -0.84
N TRP A 79 -5.61 15.07 0.42
CA TRP A 79 -6.39 16.24 0.88
C TRP A 79 -5.63 17.54 0.67
N TYR A 80 -4.32 17.58 1.01
CA TYR A 80 -3.50 18.76 0.72
C TYR A 80 -3.56 19.16 -0.76
N ASN A 81 -3.42 18.18 -1.66
CA ASN A 81 -3.47 18.46 -3.10
C ASN A 81 -4.85 18.94 -3.55
N GLN A 82 -5.94 18.42 -2.98
CA GLN A 82 -7.30 18.85 -3.31
C GLN A 82 -7.60 20.23 -2.71
N ASP A 83 -7.30 20.44 -1.42
CA ASP A 83 -7.68 21.64 -0.68
C ASP A 83 -6.81 22.85 -1.02
N THR A 84 -5.50 22.62 -1.26
CA THR A 84 -4.52 23.70 -1.43
C THR A 84 -4.14 23.90 -2.89
N GLU A 85 -3.96 22.82 -3.63
CA GLU A 85 -3.48 22.87 -5.04
C GLU A 85 -4.63 22.76 -6.05
N GLY A 86 -5.86 22.44 -5.62
CA GLY A 86 -7.02 22.26 -6.50
C GLY A 86 -6.90 21.08 -7.46
N VAL A 87 -6.09 20.07 -7.11
CA VAL A 87 -5.79 18.93 -8.00
C VAL A 87 -6.83 17.83 -7.82
N ARG A 88 -7.48 17.42 -8.93
CA ARG A 88 -8.42 16.29 -8.96
C ARG A 88 -9.49 16.37 -7.87
N THR A 89 -10.13 17.52 -7.74
CA THR A 89 -11.27 17.79 -6.85
C THR A 89 -12.51 16.96 -7.19
N ASP A 90 -12.52 16.32 -8.36
CA ASP A 90 -13.51 15.35 -8.80
C ASP A 90 -13.42 13.99 -8.07
N VAL A 91 -12.26 13.65 -7.51
CA VAL A 91 -12.01 12.39 -6.79
C VAL A 91 -12.53 12.47 -5.37
N ARG A 92 -13.34 11.51 -4.94
CA ARG A 92 -13.76 11.41 -3.54
C ARG A 92 -12.78 10.53 -2.76
N VAL A 93 -11.89 11.16 -2.02
CA VAL A 93 -11.01 10.47 -1.06
C VAL A 93 -11.85 10.01 0.13
N CYS A 94 -11.85 8.72 0.41
CA CYS A 94 -12.63 8.09 1.47
C CYS A 94 -11.70 7.29 2.40
N ASN A 95 -11.41 7.85 3.58
CA ASN A 95 -10.55 7.22 4.57
C ASN A 95 -11.31 6.12 5.33
N LEU A 96 -10.82 4.89 5.29
CA LEU A 96 -11.46 3.72 5.90
C LEU A 96 -11.48 3.77 7.42
N SER A 97 -10.45 4.35 8.07
CA SER A 97 -10.41 4.49 9.52
C SER A 97 -11.50 5.46 10.00
N TYR A 98 -11.71 6.57 9.29
CA TYR A 98 -12.78 7.53 9.63
C TYR A 98 -14.17 7.02 9.22
N LEU A 99 -14.27 6.14 8.22
CA LEU A 99 -15.54 5.55 7.80
C LEU A 99 -16.19 4.66 8.90
N GLN A 100 -15.49 4.39 10.00
CA GLN A 100 -16.04 3.78 11.21
C GLN A 100 -16.92 4.76 12.01
N THR A 101 -16.86 6.07 11.72
CA THR A 101 -17.52 7.11 12.51
C THR A 101 -18.72 7.71 11.79
N ASP A 102 -19.79 8.00 12.53
CA ASP A 102 -21.03 8.54 11.97
C ASP A 102 -20.84 9.93 11.34
N TRP A 103 -20.06 10.81 11.96
CA TRP A 103 -19.79 12.15 11.43
C TRP A 103 -19.11 12.11 10.05
N TYR A 104 -18.20 11.15 9.84
CA TYR A 104 -17.51 11.04 8.57
C TYR A 104 -18.42 10.42 7.48
N ILE A 105 -19.27 9.47 7.86
CA ILE A 105 -20.31 8.94 6.95
C ILE A 105 -21.26 10.09 6.54
N ASP A 106 -21.69 10.94 7.50
CA ASP A 106 -22.48 12.14 7.18
C ASP A 106 -21.76 13.06 6.19
N GLN A 107 -20.44 13.22 6.33
CA GLN A 107 -19.61 14.01 5.41
C GLN A 107 -19.54 13.34 4.02
N MET A 108 -19.38 12.02 3.96
CA MET A 108 -19.33 11.29 2.69
C MET A 108 -20.67 11.34 1.93
N LYS A 109 -21.78 11.43 2.63
CA LYS A 109 -23.14 11.58 2.05
C LYS A 109 -23.45 12.97 1.51
N ARG A 110 -22.52 13.92 1.62
CA ARG A 110 -22.64 15.27 1.05
C ARG A 110 -21.67 15.40 -0.14
N PRO A 111 -22.00 16.20 -1.16
CA PRO A 111 -21.04 16.54 -2.20
C PRO A 111 -19.87 17.34 -1.59
N ALA A 112 -18.68 17.21 -2.16
CA ALA A 112 -17.51 17.99 -1.80
C ALA A 112 -16.72 18.34 -3.07
N TYR A 113 -16.44 19.61 -3.26
CA TYR A 113 -15.84 20.15 -4.49
C TYR A 113 -16.64 19.70 -5.74
N ASP A 114 -15.97 19.09 -6.72
CA ASP A 114 -16.59 18.58 -7.95
C ASP A 114 -17.09 17.13 -7.82
N SER A 115 -16.91 16.54 -6.64
CA SER A 115 -17.32 15.15 -6.36
C SER A 115 -18.72 15.09 -5.76
N PRO A 116 -19.65 14.30 -6.33
CA PRO A 116 -20.96 14.05 -5.70
C PRO A 116 -20.82 13.23 -4.42
N SER A 117 -21.91 13.14 -3.64
CA SER A 117 -22.00 12.23 -2.49
C SER A 117 -21.66 10.80 -2.89
N VAL A 118 -21.08 10.03 -1.97
CA VAL A 118 -20.90 8.58 -2.18
C VAL A 118 -22.24 7.85 -2.15
N PRO A 119 -22.38 6.68 -2.80
CA PRO A 119 -23.66 5.99 -2.91
C PRO A 119 -24.06 5.19 -1.64
N ILE A 120 -24.05 5.86 -0.47
CA ILE A 120 -24.57 5.34 0.79
C ILE A 120 -26.01 5.81 0.96
N LYS A 121 -26.96 4.87 0.90
CA LYS A 121 -28.40 5.12 1.02
C LYS A 121 -28.96 4.89 2.43
N TRP A 122 -28.15 4.40 3.34
CA TRP A 122 -28.54 4.20 4.73
C TRP A 122 -28.99 5.51 5.38
N ASP A 123 -30.03 5.45 6.20
CA ASP A 123 -30.45 6.57 7.03
C ASP A 123 -29.50 6.74 8.22
N ARG A 124 -29.48 7.94 8.84
CA ARG A 124 -28.56 8.21 9.94
C ARG A 124 -28.71 7.22 11.09
N ILE A 125 -29.91 6.77 11.37
CA ILE A 125 -30.18 5.78 12.42
C ILE A 125 -29.46 4.46 12.18
N ASP A 126 -29.21 4.08 10.93
CA ASP A 126 -28.57 2.82 10.60
C ASP A 126 -27.07 2.80 10.93
N TYR A 127 -26.41 3.97 11.02
CA TYR A 127 -24.95 4.07 11.24
C TYR A 127 -24.53 5.02 12.37
N VAL A 128 -25.46 5.65 13.07
CA VAL A 128 -25.11 6.46 14.24
C VAL A 128 -24.39 5.61 15.27
N SER A 129 -23.57 6.23 16.11
CA SER A 129 -22.80 5.56 17.14
C SER A 129 -23.68 4.60 17.96
N GLY A 130 -23.20 3.36 18.13
CA GLY A 130 -23.96 2.25 18.76
C GLY A 130 -24.82 1.43 17.81
N HIS A 131 -24.98 1.83 16.54
CA HIS A 131 -25.73 1.07 15.54
C HIS A 131 -24.80 0.52 14.46
N ASN A 132 -24.96 -0.76 14.12
CA ASN A 132 -24.19 -1.47 13.09
C ASN A 132 -22.66 -1.29 13.22
N GLU A 133 -22.14 -1.21 14.45
CA GLU A 133 -20.70 -1.11 14.70
C GLU A 133 -19.95 -2.37 14.22
N ALA A 134 -20.59 -3.53 14.44
CA ALA A 134 -20.11 -4.84 14.03
C ALA A 134 -21.30 -5.77 13.76
N VAL A 135 -21.25 -6.50 12.65
CA VAL A 135 -22.29 -7.48 12.27
C VAL A 135 -21.61 -8.81 12.02
N TYR A 136 -22.14 -9.88 12.65
CA TYR A 136 -21.56 -11.21 12.53
C TYR A 136 -21.93 -11.87 11.20
N VAL A 137 -20.98 -12.61 10.65
CA VAL A 137 -21.19 -13.47 9.48
C VAL A 137 -21.54 -14.87 9.99
N ARG A 138 -22.72 -15.37 9.63
CA ARG A 138 -23.32 -16.65 10.11
C ARG A 138 -23.77 -17.49 8.91
N PRO A 139 -22.86 -18.12 8.15
CA PRO A 139 -23.21 -18.85 6.93
C PRO A 139 -24.18 -20.01 7.17
N GLU A 140 -24.17 -20.59 8.37
CA GLU A 140 -25.07 -21.65 8.79
C GLU A 140 -26.55 -21.25 8.77
N ALA A 141 -26.85 -19.96 8.89
CA ALA A 141 -28.22 -19.46 8.85
C ALA A 141 -28.88 -19.62 7.46
N MET A 142 -28.08 -19.65 6.40
CA MET A 142 -28.58 -19.69 5.02
C MET A 142 -29.38 -20.97 4.72
N GLU A 143 -29.04 -22.10 5.32
CA GLU A 143 -29.82 -23.35 5.12
C GLU A 143 -31.28 -23.19 5.58
N THR A 144 -31.49 -22.56 6.74
CA THR A 144 -32.83 -22.27 7.25
C THR A 144 -33.61 -21.33 6.32
N VAL A 145 -32.92 -20.29 5.82
CA VAL A 145 -33.50 -19.32 4.87
C VAL A 145 -33.91 -20.02 3.58
N LEU A 146 -33.09 -20.87 3.01
CA LEU A 146 -33.39 -21.60 1.78
C LEU A 146 -34.56 -22.60 1.97
N ASN A 147 -34.62 -23.23 3.14
CA ASN A 147 -35.75 -24.11 3.48
C ASN A 147 -37.07 -23.31 3.57
N PHE A 148 -37.04 -22.08 4.12
CA PHE A 148 -38.17 -21.19 4.17
C PHE A 148 -38.64 -20.77 2.76
N TYR A 149 -37.70 -20.43 1.84
CA TYR A 149 -38.01 -20.17 0.44
C TYR A 149 -38.70 -21.33 -0.27
N LYS A 150 -38.30 -22.60 0.05
CA LYS A 150 -38.94 -23.78 -0.53
C LYS A 150 -40.36 -24.00 -0.02
N GLN A 151 -40.62 -23.70 1.26
CA GLN A 151 -41.90 -23.95 1.91
C GLN A 151 -42.90 -22.80 1.69
N ASN A 152 -42.41 -21.56 1.73
CA ASN A 152 -43.24 -20.34 1.70
C ASN A 152 -42.67 -19.30 0.72
N PRO A 153 -42.62 -19.56 -0.59
CA PRO A 153 -41.89 -18.74 -1.54
C PRO A 153 -42.34 -17.28 -1.62
N GLU A 154 -43.61 -17.00 -1.50
CA GLU A 154 -44.15 -15.62 -1.55
C GLU A 154 -43.80 -14.83 -0.29
N GLU A 155 -43.92 -15.46 0.88
CA GLU A 155 -43.55 -14.85 2.16
C GLU A 155 -42.04 -14.63 2.27
N ALA A 156 -41.26 -15.62 1.82
CA ALA A 156 -39.80 -15.53 1.80
C ALA A 156 -39.28 -14.37 0.93
N ARG A 157 -39.88 -14.19 -0.26
CA ARG A 157 -39.53 -13.03 -1.12
C ARG A 157 -39.88 -11.70 -0.46
N LYS A 158 -41.00 -11.64 0.24
CA LYS A 158 -41.40 -10.43 0.97
C LYS A 158 -40.48 -10.13 2.15
N GLU A 159 -40.00 -11.18 2.82
CA GLU A 159 -39.17 -11.06 4.04
C GLU A 159 -37.68 -10.87 3.74
N PHE A 160 -37.16 -11.53 2.71
CA PHE A 160 -35.69 -11.57 2.42
C PHE A 160 -35.33 -11.11 1.00
N GLY A 161 -36.31 -10.67 0.19
CA GLY A 161 -36.11 -10.25 -1.19
C GLY A 161 -36.19 -11.42 -2.19
N ASP A 162 -36.04 -11.14 -3.48
CA ASP A 162 -36.13 -12.16 -4.55
C ASP A 162 -34.97 -13.14 -4.55
N ASN A 163 -33.76 -12.67 -4.18
CA ASN A 163 -32.54 -13.46 -4.09
C ASN A 163 -31.90 -13.29 -2.71
N PRO A 164 -31.87 -14.34 -1.84
CA PRO A 164 -31.33 -14.24 -0.49
C PRO A 164 -29.81 -14.02 -0.46
N TYR A 165 -29.10 -14.26 -1.54
CA TYR A 165 -27.67 -14.01 -1.66
C TYR A 165 -27.35 -12.60 -2.16
N GLU A 166 -28.35 -11.85 -2.63
CA GLU A 166 -28.10 -10.51 -3.18
C GLU A 166 -27.78 -9.51 -2.05
N LEU A 167 -26.67 -8.81 -2.21
CA LEU A 167 -26.14 -7.89 -1.21
C LEU A 167 -27.17 -6.84 -0.76
N LYS A 168 -27.95 -6.27 -1.70
CA LYS A 168 -29.02 -5.31 -1.36
C LYS A 168 -30.05 -5.88 -0.39
N ASN A 169 -30.46 -7.13 -0.61
CA ASN A 169 -31.44 -7.81 0.21
C ASN A 169 -30.84 -8.14 1.60
N ILE A 170 -29.59 -8.61 1.63
CA ILE A 170 -28.86 -8.88 2.89
C ILE A 170 -28.78 -7.60 3.73
N LEU A 171 -28.32 -6.49 3.14
CA LEU A 171 -28.19 -5.24 3.88
C LEU A 171 -29.54 -4.69 4.35
N ALA A 172 -30.59 -4.80 3.53
CA ALA A 172 -31.90 -4.28 3.86
C ALA A 172 -32.61 -5.10 4.95
N HIS A 173 -32.64 -6.43 4.83
CA HIS A 173 -33.49 -7.29 5.64
C HIS A 173 -32.77 -7.92 6.85
N TRP A 174 -31.44 -8.05 6.81
CA TRP A 174 -30.67 -8.71 7.85
C TRP A 174 -29.79 -7.77 8.66
N VAL A 175 -29.35 -6.66 8.07
CA VAL A 175 -28.43 -5.73 8.73
C VAL A 175 -29.16 -4.51 9.26
N ARG A 176 -29.92 -3.80 8.40
CA ARG A 176 -30.57 -2.52 8.76
C ARG A 176 -31.87 -2.73 9.53
N ALA A 177 -32.73 -3.59 9.05
CA ALA A 177 -34.08 -3.78 9.61
C ALA A 177 -34.42 -5.27 9.74
N PRO A 178 -33.70 -6.04 10.58
CA PRO A 178 -34.06 -7.42 10.83
C PRO A 178 -35.43 -7.48 11.50
N LYS A 179 -36.25 -8.47 11.14
CA LYS A 179 -37.58 -8.71 11.73
C LYS A 179 -37.52 -8.88 13.25
N ASP A 180 -36.42 -9.50 13.72
CA ASP A 180 -36.05 -9.62 15.11
C ASP A 180 -34.61 -9.10 15.27
N PRO A 181 -34.36 -8.13 16.19
CA PRO A 181 -33.00 -7.63 16.42
C PRO A 181 -31.96 -8.71 16.76
N SER A 182 -32.38 -9.83 17.35
CA SER A 182 -31.50 -10.97 17.63
C SER A 182 -30.99 -11.69 16.37
N LEU A 183 -31.65 -11.47 15.23
CA LEU A 183 -31.29 -12.02 13.92
C LEU A 183 -30.44 -11.07 13.09
N GLN A 184 -29.90 -10.01 13.68
CA GLN A 184 -28.99 -9.11 12.98
C GLN A 184 -27.67 -9.82 12.64
N MET A 185 -27.50 -10.17 11.37
CA MET A 185 -26.34 -10.92 10.86
C MET A 185 -26.20 -10.80 9.35
N ILE A 186 -25.11 -11.32 8.83
CA ILE A 186 -24.98 -11.66 7.41
C ILE A 186 -25.11 -13.18 7.30
N PRO A 187 -26.20 -13.70 6.72
CA PRO A 187 -26.57 -15.12 6.79
C PRO A 187 -25.79 -16.01 5.83
N THR A 188 -24.76 -15.50 5.16
CA THR A 188 -23.97 -16.23 4.16
C THR A 188 -22.55 -15.69 4.06
N ASP A 189 -21.60 -16.52 3.69
CA ASP A 189 -20.25 -16.12 3.28
C ASP A 189 -20.07 -15.95 1.77
N SER A 190 -21.14 -16.14 1.00
CA SER A 190 -21.15 -15.97 -0.46
C SER A 190 -22.23 -14.96 -0.85
N ILE A 191 -21.81 -13.79 -1.25
CA ILE A 191 -22.67 -12.66 -1.60
C ILE A 191 -22.61 -12.42 -3.10
N VAL A 192 -23.75 -12.02 -3.70
CA VAL A 192 -23.80 -11.61 -5.10
C VAL A 192 -24.30 -10.17 -5.23
N VAL A 193 -23.75 -9.47 -6.23
CA VAL A 193 -24.19 -8.14 -6.64
C VAL A 193 -24.63 -8.21 -8.09
N LYS A 194 -25.89 -7.87 -8.37
CA LYS A 194 -26.41 -7.85 -9.73
C LYS A 194 -25.73 -6.75 -10.55
N LEU A 195 -25.34 -7.07 -11.78
CA LEU A 195 -24.57 -6.17 -12.63
C LEU A 195 -25.45 -5.52 -13.70
N ASP A 196 -25.25 -4.21 -13.90
CA ASP A 196 -25.74 -3.50 -15.08
C ASP A 196 -24.67 -3.59 -16.19
N LYS A 197 -24.90 -4.49 -17.14
CA LYS A 197 -23.96 -4.77 -18.24
C LYS A 197 -23.70 -3.54 -19.13
N GLU A 198 -24.72 -2.73 -19.36
CA GLU A 198 -24.60 -1.53 -20.20
C GLU A 198 -23.83 -0.42 -19.48
N ALA A 199 -24.06 -0.24 -18.19
CA ALA A 199 -23.28 0.67 -17.37
C ALA A 199 -21.78 0.26 -17.31
N ILE A 200 -21.49 -1.03 -17.18
CA ILE A 200 -20.12 -1.55 -17.21
C ILE A 200 -19.45 -1.26 -18.55
N LYS A 201 -20.12 -1.45 -19.68
CA LYS A 201 -19.55 -1.11 -21.01
C LYS A 201 -19.21 0.37 -21.14
N ARG A 202 -20.02 1.26 -20.55
CA ARG A 202 -19.76 2.73 -20.57
C ARG A 202 -18.71 3.18 -19.57
N SER A 203 -18.38 2.36 -18.57
CA SER A 203 -17.53 2.74 -17.43
C SER A 203 -16.05 2.96 -17.78
N GLY A 204 -15.61 2.52 -18.96
CA GLY A 204 -14.20 2.55 -19.35
C GLY A 204 -13.31 1.57 -18.61
N MET A 205 -13.89 0.61 -17.84
CA MET A 205 -13.09 -0.46 -17.24
C MET A 205 -12.73 -1.53 -18.27
N LEU A 206 -11.61 -2.21 -18.05
CA LEU A 206 -11.21 -3.37 -18.84
C LEU A 206 -12.16 -4.54 -18.54
N ALA A 207 -13.17 -4.74 -19.39
CA ALA A 207 -14.15 -5.80 -19.24
C ALA A 207 -13.80 -7.04 -20.09
N PRO A 208 -14.24 -8.26 -19.70
CA PRO A 208 -14.18 -9.42 -20.54
C PRO A 208 -15.25 -9.35 -21.66
N ASP A 209 -15.09 -10.14 -22.71
CA ASP A 209 -16.04 -10.20 -23.84
C ASP A 209 -17.47 -10.57 -23.36
N SER A 210 -17.56 -11.46 -22.37
CA SER A 210 -18.83 -11.84 -21.75
C SER A 210 -18.91 -11.31 -20.33
N ILE A 211 -19.78 -10.33 -20.09
CA ILE A 211 -20.04 -9.78 -18.78
C ILE A 211 -21.02 -10.70 -18.03
N PRO A 212 -20.66 -11.21 -16.82
CA PRO A 212 -21.53 -12.04 -16.01
C PRO A 212 -22.78 -11.30 -15.55
N GLU A 213 -23.77 -12.02 -15.05
CA GLU A 213 -24.98 -11.42 -14.48
C GLU A 213 -24.75 -10.88 -13.06
N TYR A 214 -23.86 -11.51 -12.32
CA TYR A 214 -23.54 -11.15 -10.94
C TYR A 214 -22.02 -11.06 -10.71
N MET A 215 -21.62 -10.11 -9.86
CA MET A 215 -20.35 -10.13 -9.17
C MET A 215 -20.48 -11.06 -7.96
N HIS A 216 -19.48 -11.87 -7.70
CA HIS A 216 -19.40 -12.72 -6.51
C HIS A 216 -18.41 -12.13 -5.50
N ILE A 217 -18.84 -12.03 -4.24
CA ILE A 217 -18.02 -11.59 -3.12
C ILE A 217 -17.99 -12.72 -2.09
N SER A 218 -16.82 -13.24 -1.78
CA SER A 218 -16.63 -14.25 -0.74
C SER A 218 -16.25 -13.57 0.58
N LEU A 219 -17.02 -13.84 1.64
CA LEU A 219 -16.67 -13.46 3.01
C LEU A 219 -16.04 -14.63 3.78
N LYS A 220 -15.61 -15.68 3.10
CA LYS A 220 -14.99 -16.85 3.72
C LYS A 220 -13.80 -16.45 4.59
N GLY A 221 -13.81 -16.92 5.82
CA GLY A 221 -12.78 -16.59 6.82
C GLY A 221 -13.05 -15.32 7.63
N LYS A 222 -14.07 -14.52 7.28
CA LYS A 222 -14.53 -13.39 8.10
C LYS A 222 -15.67 -13.84 9.01
N SER A 223 -15.52 -13.62 10.32
CA SER A 223 -16.55 -13.88 11.32
C SER A 223 -17.37 -12.66 11.69
N VAL A 224 -16.87 -11.48 11.38
CA VAL A 224 -17.49 -10.19 11.69
C VAL A 224 -17.14 -9.18 10.61
N LEU A 225 -18.06 -8.29 10.28
CA LEU A 225 -17.81 -7.08 9.49
C LEU A 225 -18.04 -5.85 10.35
N TYR A 226 -17.10 -4.92 10.28
CA TYR A 226 -17.18 -3.64 10.97
C TYR A 226 -17.88 -2.57 10.11
N LYS A 227 -18.27 -1.47 10.72
CA LYS A 227 -19.03 -0.39 10.06
C LYS A 227 -18.39 0.10 8.75
N SER A 228 -17.08 0.31 8.70
CA SER A 228 -16.41 0.72 7.46
C SER A 228 -16.55 -0.31 6.33
N GLU A 229 -16.48 -1.60 6.67
CA GLU A 229 -16.67 -2.69 5.71
C GLU A 229 -18.12 -2.75 5.22
N LEU A 230 -19.09 -2.54 6.12
CA LEU A 230 -20.50 -2.44 5.77
C LEU A 230 -20.77 -1.24 4.85
N MET A 231 -20.10 -0.11 5.05
CA MET A 231 -20.22 1.05 4.16
C MET A 231 -19.63 0.78 2.77
N ILE A 232 -18.52 0.06 2.66
CA ILE A 232 -17.99 -0.38 1.35
C ILE A 232 -19.01 -1.30 0.66
N LEU A 233 -19.56 -2.27 1.38
CA LEU A 233 -20.58 -3.16 0.84
C LEU A 233 -21.84 -2.40 0.41
N GLU A 234 -22.29 -1.41 1.18
CA GLU A 234 -23.42 -0.54 0.80
C GLU A 234 -23.11 0.24 -0.49
N MET A 235 -21.89 0.79 -0.62
CA MET A 235 -21.48 1.45 -1.86
C MET A 235 -21.44 0.48 -3.05
N LEU A 236 -20.96 -0.75 -2.85
CA LEU A 236 -20.96 -1.79 -3.89
C LEU A 236 -22.38 -2.23 -4.26
N ALA A 237 -23.28 -2.38 -3.27
CA ALA A 237 -24.69 -2.72 -3.50
C ALA A 237 -25.42 -1.65 -4.33
N ASN A 238 -25.02 -0.39 -4.21
CA ASN A 238 -25.60 0.73 -4.95
C ASN A 238 -24.74 1.17 -6.15
N ALA A 239 -23.65 0.46 -6.43
CA ALA A 239 -22.80 0.75 -7.57
C ALA A 239 -23.56 0.49 -8.88
N ASN A 240 -23.58 1.47 -9.75
CA ASN A 240 -23.99 1.29 -11.14
C ASN A 240 -22.79 1.01 -12.06
N TRP A 241 -21.57 0.95 -11.48
CA TRP A 241 -20.28 0.73 -12.14
C TRP A 241 -19.86 1.84 -13.11
N GLU A 242 -20.65 2.86 -13.34
CA GLU A 242 -20.23 4.06 -14.11
C GLU A 242 -19.30 4.95 -13.28
N ARG A 243 -19.51 5.03 -11.97
CA ARG A 243 -18.64 5.71 -11.04
C ARG A 243 -17.56 4.74 -10.55
N PRO A 244 -16.28 4.95 -10.93
CA PRO A 244 -15.21 4.04 -10.55
C PRO A 244 -14.93 4.07 -9.05
N MET A 245 -14.61 2.91 -8.48
CA MET A 245 -14.15 2.77 -7.09
C MET A 245 -12.76 2.16 -7.10
N TYR A 246 -11.89 2.71 -6.27
CA TYR A 246 -10.50 2.31 -6.17
C TYR A 246 -10.08 2.09 -4.73
N MET A 247 -9.13 1.16 -4.52
CA MET A 247 -8.43 0.95 -3.28
C MET A 247 -6.97 1.40 -3.44
N ALA A 248 -6.44 2.23 -2.54
CA ALA A 248 -5.03 2.61 -2.55
C ALA A 248 -4.14 1.39 -2.33
N ILE A 249 -3.00 1.29 -3.03
CA ILE A 249 -2.12 0.10 -2.94
C ILE A 249 -1.47 -0.07 -1.57
N THR A 250 -1.47 0.94 -0.73
CA THR A 250 -0.96 0.94 0.63
C THR A 250 -1.97 0.45 1.67
N VAL A 251 -3.24 0.32 1.29
CA VAL A 251 -4.26 -0.29 2.16
C VAL A 251 -3.93 -1.77 2.36
N GLY A 252 -3.83 -2.19 3.62
CA GLY A 252 -3.50 -3.57 3.97
C GLY A 252 -4.59 -4.57 3.56
N PRO A 253 -4.21 -5.83 3.25
CA PRO A 253 -5.13 -6.88 2.79
C PRO A 253 -6.32 -7.14 3.73
N ASP A 254 -6.17 -6.91 5.03
CA ASP A 254 -7.24 -7.10 6.02
C ASP A 254 -8.45 -6.19 5.75
N ASN A 255 -8.22 -5.04 5.08
CA ASN A 255 -9.26 -4.08 4.71
C ASN A 255 -9.81 -4.28 3.27
N HIS A 256 -9.38 -5.32 2.57
CA HIS A 256 -9.78 -5.57 1.17
C HIS A 256 -11.12 -6.29 1.03
N LEU A 257 -11.80 -6.68 2.10
CA LEU A 257 -13.06 -7.44 2.04
C LEU A 257 -13.01 -8.69 1.15
N ASN A 258 -11.85 -9.36 1.07
CA ASN A 258 -11.56 -10.45 0.15
C ASN A 258 -11.74 -10.11 -1.35
N LEU A 259 -11.76 -8.81 -1.70
CA LEU A 259 -11.90 -8.34 -3.09
C LEU A 259 -10.60 -8.37 -3.90
N THR A 260 -9.52 -8.93 -3.37
CA THR A 260 -8.20 -8.93 -4.04
C THR A 260 -8.23 -9.51 -5.46
N ASN A 261 -9.10 -10.50 -5.70
CA ASN A 261 -9.28 -11.06 -7.05
C ASN A 261 -10.03 -10.10 -8.00
N ASN A 262 -10.76 -9.15 -7.45
CA ASN A 262 -11.52 -8.15 -8.20
C ASN A 262 -10.69 -6.90 -8.52
N PHE A 263 -9.46 -6.83 -8.01
CA PHE A 263 -8.59 -5.68 -8.21
C PHE A 263 -7.88 -5.72 -9.55
N LEU A 264 -7.80 -4.54 -10.19
CA LEU A 264 -7.02 -4.29 -11.39
C LEU A 264 -6.17 -3.04 -11.13
N GLN A 265 -4.84 -3.18 -11.11
CA GLN A 265 -3.93 -2.07 -10.80
C GLN A 265 -3.81 -1.12 -11.99
N GLU A 266 -3.98 0.18 -11.75
CA GLU A 266 -3.87 1.23 -12.77
C GLU A 266 -2.79 2.29 -12.41
N GLY A 267 -1.96 2.03 -11.40
CA GLY A 267 -0.92 2.92 -10.86
C GLY A 267 -0.72 2.67 -9.36
N LEU A 268 -0.86 3.72 -8.54
CA LEU A 268 -0.87 3.60 -7.07
C LEU A 268 -2.24 3.20 -6.52
N ALA A 269 -3.18 2.77 -7.36
CA ALA A 269 -4.50 2.37 -6.94
C ALA A 269 -4.97 1.12 -7.71
N TYR A 270 -5.72 0.28 -7.00
CA TYR A 270 -6.44 -0.86 -7.55
C TYR A 270 -7.88 -0.43 -7.89
N ARG A 271 -8.26 -0.52 -9.14
CA ARG A 271 -9.66 -0.41 -9.53
C ARG A 271 -10.43 -1.63 -9.03
N ILE A 272 -11.52 -1.41 -8.32
CA ILE A 272 -12.45 -2.48 -7.94
C ILE A 272 -13.31 -2.78 -9.16
N THR A 273 -13.26 -4.00 -9.67
CA THR A 273 -14.04 -4.46 -10.81
C THR A 273 -14.99 -5.59 -10.39
N PRO A 274 -16.10 -5.80 -11.10
CA PRO A 274 -17.01 -6.90 -10.78
C PRO A 274 -16.49 -8.28 -11.25
N PHE A 275 -15.26 -8.37 -11.74
CA PHE A 275 -14.68 -9.56 -12.35
C PHE A 275 -13.62 -10.19 -11.48
N ASP A 276 -13.45 -11.52 -11.54
CA ASP A 276 -12.27 -12.20 -11.03
C ASP A 276 -11.11 -12.01 -12.03
N ASN A 277 -10.32 -10.97 -11.83
CA ASN A 277 -9.20 -10.63 -12.71
C ASN A 277 -8.08 -11.67 -12.64
N VAL A 278 -7.97 -12.43 -11.54
CA VAL A 278 -7.00 -13.52 -11.40
C VAL A 278 -7.38 -14.67 -12.32
N ALA A 279 -8.65 -15.07 -12.31
CA ALA A 279 -9.15 -16.10 -13.22
C ALA A 279 -9.05 -15.66 -14.68
N LEU A 280 -9.15 -14.37 -14.97
CA LEU A 280 -8.95 -13.80 -16.30
C LEU A 280 -7.46 -13.62 -16.69
N GLY A 281 -6.52 -14.05 -15.82
CA GLY A 281 -5.09 -13.97 -16.08
C GLY A 281 -4.52 -12.54 -16.08
N ARG A 282 -5.20 -11.56 -15.47
CA ARG A 282 -4.80 -10.16 -15.45
C ARG A 282 -4.88 -9.58 -14.04
N ARG A 283 -3.88 -8.80 -13.65
CA ARG A 283 -3.84 -8.07 -12.37
C ARG A 283 -3.55 -6.59 -12.56
N ILE A 284 -3.06 -6.21 -13.73
CA ILE A 284 -2.60 -4.87 -14.08
C ILE A 284 -3.24 -4.48 -15.43
N ASP A 285 -3.77 -3.28 -15.52
CA ASP A 285 -4.07 -2.61 -16.79
C ASP A 285 -2.78 -1.93 -17.28
N SER A 286 -2.01 -2.66 -18.06
CA SER A 286 -0.66 -2.24 -18.44
C SER A 286 -0.65 -0.94 -19.28
N GLU A 287 -1.67 -0.69 -20.09
CA GLU A 287 -1.76 0.52 -20.90
C GLU A 287 -2.06 1.75 -20.05
N LYS A 288 -3.06 1.68 -19.16
CA LYS A 288 -3.37 2.78 -18.24
C LYS A 288 -2.25 3.03 -17.26
N MET A 289 -1.69 1.96 -16.69
CA MET A 289 -0.59 2.07 -15.74
C MET A 289 0.64 2.68 -16.40
N TYR A 290 0.96 2.31 -17.66
CA TYR A 290 2.03 2.92 -18.42
C TYR A 290 1.79 4.41 -18.66
N ASP A 291 0.58 4.80 -19.09
CA ASP A 291 0.23 6.20 -19.28
C ASP A 291 0.35 7.01 -17.98
N ASN A 292 -0.16 6.47 -16.89
CA ASN A 292 -0.09 7.13 -15.58
C ASN A 292 1.36 7.34 -15.13
N LEU A 293 2.20 6.28 -15.13
CA LEU A 293 3.57 6.36 -14.62
C LEU A 293 4.48 7.21 -15.52
N MET A 294 4.31 7.10 -16.84
CA MET A 294 5.22 7.74 -17.79
C MET A 294 4.85 9.17 -18.14
N HIS A 295 3.56 9.55 -18.04
CA HIS A 295 3.10 10.84 -18.54
C HIS A 295 2.40 11.73 -17.51
N LYS A 296 1.82 11.14 -16.44
CA LYS A 296 1.03 11.89 -15.46
C LYS A 296 1.73 12.03 -14.10
N PHE A 297 2.58 11.06 -13.72
CA PHE A 297 3.25 11.07 -12.44
C PHE A 297 4.35 12.12 -12.36
N LYS A 298 4.51 12.66 -11.14
CA LYS A 298 5.53 13.64 -10.77
C LYS A 298 6.48 13.05 -9.74
N PHE A 299 7.73 13.42 -9.82
CA PHE A 299 8.82 12.91 -8.97
C PHE A 299 9.71 14.05 -8.47
N GLY A 300 9.07 15.16 -8.08
CA GLY A 300 9.77 16.40 -7.75
C GLY A 300 10.84 16.24 -6.67
N SER A 301 12.04 16.63 -7.04
CA SER A 301 13.21 16.72 -6.17
C SER A 301 13.75 15.40 -5.61
N ILE A 302 13.28 14.23 -6.05
CA ILE A 302 13.82 12.93 -5.61
C ILE A 302 15.26 12.74 -6.11
N ASP A 303 15.61 13.30 -7.25
CA ASP A 303 16.92 13.23 -7.88
C ASP A 303 17.92 14.27 -7.35
N ASN A 304 17.50 15.16 -6.46
CA ASN A 304 18.37 16.18 -5.87
C ASN A 304 19.06 15.63 -4.60
N PRO A 305 20.40 15.44 -4.62
CA PRO A 305 21.14 14.91 -3.48
C PRO A 305 21.21 15.87 -2.28
N ASP A 306 20.92 17.15 -2.47
CA ASP A 306 20.94 18.16 -1.40
C ASP A 306 19.65 18.14 -0.56
N ILE A 307 18.67 17.30 -0.93
CA ILE A 307 17.41 17.20 -0.21
C ILE A 307 17.40 15.94 0.66
N TYR A 308 17.24 16.14 1.96
CA TYR A 308 17.12 15.04 2.90
C TYR A 308 15.76 14.31 2.72
N LEU A 309 15.82 13.02 2.43
CA LEU A 309 14.67 12.11 2.33
C LEU A 309 14.63 11.23 3.59
N ASP A 310 13.70 11.51 4.49
CA ASP A 310 13.49 10.68 5.68
C ASP A 310 12.92 9.28 5.32
N GLU A 311 12.91 8.37 6.28
CA GLU A 311 12.46 6.99 6.10
C GLU A 311 11.05 6.88 5.51
N THR A 312 10.12 7.75 5.91
CA THR A 312 8.75 7.75 5.39
C THR A 312 8.73 8.14 3.91
N VAL A 313 9.51 9.14 3.54
CA VAL A 313 9.64 9.58 2.15
C VAL A 313 10.35 8.54 1.29
N LEU A 314 11.41 7.89 1.81
CA LEU A 314 12.06 6.77 1.12
C LEU A 314 11.08 5.62 0.83
N ARG A 315 10.19 5.28 1.76
CA ARG A 315 9.14 4.27 1.54
C ARG A 315 8.16 4.68 0.43
N MET A 316 7.84 5.98 0.29
CA MET A 316 7.05 6.47 -0.84
C MET A 316 7.79 6.28 -2.17
N CYS A 317 9.09 6.58 -2.20
CA CYS A 317 9.92 6.37 -3.38
C CYS A 317 10.04 4.87 -3.75
N ASP A 318 10.22 4.00 -2.77
CA ASP A 318 10.24 2.55 -2.95
C ASP A 318 8.90 2.02 -3.48
N THR A 319 7.81 2.59 -3.01
CA THR A 319 6.46 2.25 -3.53
C THR A 319 6.34 2.61 -5.01
N HIS A 320 6.85 3.76 -5.44
CA HIS A 320 6.89 4.11 -6.85
C HIS A 320 7.79 3.15 -7.65
N ARG A 321 9.01 2.87 -7.17
CA ARG A 321 9.93 1.95 -7.87
C ARG A 321 9.30 0.58 -8.04
N ARG A 322 8.71 0.01 -6.98
CA ARG A 322 7.96 -1.25 -7.03
C ARG A 322 6.84 -1.21 -8.06
N THR A 323 6.12 -0.09 -8.17
CA THR A 323 5.05 0.08 -9.15
C THR A 323 5.58 0.05 -10.59
N PHE A 324 6.74 0.68 -10.86
CA PHE A 324 7.42 0.56 -12.16
C PHE A 324 7.85 -0.86 -12.49
N VAL A 325 8.39 -1.58 -11.50
CA VAL A 325 8.81 -2.98 -11.68
C VAL A 325 7.60 -3.86 -12.01
N GLN A 326 6.51 -3.72 -11.27
CA GLN A 326 5.26 -4.46 -11.55
C GLN A 326 4.76 -4.22 -12.97
N LEU A 327 4.81 -2.95 -13.44
CA LEU A 327 4.46 -2.60 -14.82
C LEU A 327 5.41 -3.27 -15.82
N ALA A 328 6.72 -3.18 -15.61
CA ALA A 328 7.72 -3.74 -16.52
C ALA A 328 7.59 -5.27 -16.63
N THR A 329 7.46 -5.97 -15.51
CA THR A 329 7.23 -7.41 -15.48
C THR A 329 5.96 -7.78 -16.27
N GLN A 330 4.88 -7.03 -16.12
CA GLN A 330 3.64 -7.26 -16.87
C GLN A 330 3.84 -7.01 -18.39
N LEU A 331 4.50 -5.92 -18.76
CA LEU A 331 4.80 -5.61 -20.16
C LEU A 331 5.70 -6.67 -20.82
N ILE A 332 6.66 -7.23 -20.08
CA ILE A 332 7.50 -8.35 -20.55
C ILE A 332 6.64 -9.58 -20.84
N LYS A 333 5.73 -9.94 -19.92
CA LYS A 333 4.78 -11.05 -20.10
C LYS A 333 3.88 -10.86 -21.33
N GLU A 334 3.53 -9.62 -21.64
CA GLU A 334 2.74 -9.25 -22.83
C GLU A 334 3.58 -9.14 -24.11
N GLY A 335 4.90 -9.37 -24.04
CA GLY A 335 5.81 -9.25 -25.18
C GLY A 335 6.17 -7.80 -25.56
N LYS A 336 5.75 -6.80 -24.77
CA LYS A 336 5.98 -5.36 -25.00
C LYS A 336 7.34 -4.91 -24.44
N LYS A 337 8.43 -5.60 -24.84
CA LYS A 337 9.78 -5.44 -24.27
C LYS A 337 10.32 -4.01 -24.32
N ASP A 338 10.07 -3.27 -25.45
CA ASP A 338 10.55 -1.90 -25.59
C ASP A 338 9.87 -0.93 -24.60
N LYS A 339 8.57 -1.12 -24.34
CA LYS A 339 7.86 -0.34 -23.32
C LYS A 339 8.37 -0.67 -21.92
N ALA A 340 8.63 -1.94 -21.62
CA ALA A 340 9.18 -2.37 -20.34
C ALA A 340 10.55 -1.74 -20.08
N LEU A 341 11.46 -1.79 -21.05
CA LEU A 341 12.78 -1.16 -20.92
C LEU A 341 12.68 0.34 -20.70
N LYS A 342 11.82 1.05 -21.48
CA LYS A 342 11.61 2.47 -21.29
C LYS A 342 11.06 2.81 -19.89
N ALA A 343 10.17 2.00 -19.35
CA ALA A 343 9.61 2.22 -18.01
C ALA A 343 10.68 2.05 -16.92
N LEU A 344 11.52 1.00 -17.00
CA LEU A 344 12.62 0.77 -16.05
C LEU A 344 13.67 1.87 -16.14
N ASP A 345 14.08 2.26 -17.34
CA ASP A 345 15.06 3.33 -17.54
C ASP A 345 14.53 4.69 -17.04
N TYR A 346 13.26 4.95 -17.23
CA TYR A 346 12.63 6.15 -16.68
C TYR A 346 12.56 6.11 -15.16
N CYS A 347 12.26 4.97 -14.57
CA CYS A 347 12.30 4.77 -13.12
C CYS A 347 13.67 5.12 -12.54
N GLU A 348 14.75 4.56 -13.10
CA GLU A 348 16.14 4.84 -12.66
C GLU A 348 16.52 6.32 -12.83
N LYS A 349 15.94 6.99 -13.82
CA LYS A 349 16.17 8.42 -14.04
C LYS A 349 15.50 9.29 -12.98
N VAL A 350 14.24 8.99 -12.63
CA VAL A 350 13.42 9.84 -11.73
C VAL A 350 13.51 9.45 -10.27
N ILE A 351 13.97 8.22 -9.98
CA ILE A 351 14.23 7.69 -8.63
C ILE A 351 15.62 7.06 -8.62
N PRO A 352 16.69 7.90 -8.75
CA PRO A 352 18.04 7.37 -8.89
C PRO A 352 18.54 6.72 -7.60
N SER A 353 19.35 5.68 -7.74
CA SER A 353 19.94 4.95 -6.61
C SER A 353 20.91 5.77 -5.75
N THR A 354 21.33 6.95 -6.23
CA THR A 354 22.18 7.89 -5.48
C THR A 354 21.44 8.62 -4.37
N THR A 355 20.12 8.80 -4.50
CA THR A 355 19.26 9.46 -3.50
C THR A 355 18.31 8.48 -2.82
N VAL A 356 17.85 7.46 -3.56
CA VAL A 356 16.98 6.39 -3.06
C VAL A 356 17.69 5.05 -3.31
N PRO A 357 18.44 4.51 -2.33
CA PRO A 357 19.14 3.25 -2.48
C PRO A 357 18.23 2.11 -2.92
N HIS A 358 18.81 1.13 -3.62
CA HIS A 358 18.07 -0.10 -3.94
C HIS A 358 17.80 -0.90 -2.67
N ASP A 359 16.57 -1.36 -2.49
CA ASP A 359 16.15 -2.25 -1.40
C ASP A 359 15.58 -3.56 -1.97
N TYR A 360 15.95 -4.67 -1.34
CA TYR A 360 15.51 -6.00 -1.77
C TYR A 360 14.00 -6.22 -1.55
N VAL A 361 13.46 -5.73 -0.43
CA VAL A 361 12.08 -6.01 -0.01
C VAL A 361 11.14 -4.89 -0.42
N MET A 362 11.52 -3.64 -0.12
CA MET A 362 10.61 -2.49 -0.21
C MET A 362 10.42 -2.01 -1.64
N SER A 363 11.47 -2.07 -2.46
CA SER A 363 11.48 -1.49 -3.80
C SER A 363 11.39 -2.50 -4.95
N SER A 364 11.36 -3.80 -4.68
CA SER A 364 11.43 -4.86 -5.69
C SER A 364 12.66 -4.73 -6.61
N SER A 365 13.79 -4.28 -6.06
CA SER A 365 14.99 -4.04 -6.89
C SER A 365 15.61 -5.31 -7.43
N LYS A 366 15.42 -6.45 -6.76
CA LYS A 366 15.87 -7.76 -7.29
C LYS A 366 15.07 -8.14 -8.53
N GLU A 367 13.76 -8.03 -8.49
CA GLU A 367 12.87 -8.26 -9.64
C GLU A 367 13.17 -7.27 -10.77
N MET A 368 13.53 -6.02 -10.45
CA MET A 368 13.99 -5.04 -11.46
C MET A 368 15.24 -5.54 -12.20
N ALA A 369 16.19 -6.10 -11.47
CA ALA A 369 17.40 -6.67 -12.08
C ALA A 369 17.07 -7.90 -12.95
N GLU A 370 16.18 -8.77 -12.52
CA GLU A 370 15.70 -9.91 -13.31
C GLU A 370 15.01 -9.45 -14.60
N ASP A 371 14.18 -8.43 -14.53
CA ASP A 371 13.54 -7.83 -15.72
C ASP A 371 14.60 -7.26 -16.68
N TYR A 372 15.64 -6.59 -16.17
CA TYR A 372 16.76 -6.14 -17.02
C TYR A 372 17.52 -7.30 -17.65
N ILE A 373 17.74 -8.43 -16.95
CA ILE A 373 18.35 -9.63 -17.52
C ILE A 373 17.49 -10.16 -18.69
N GLN A 374 16.17 -10.29 -18.49
CA GLN A 374 15.24 -10.74 -19.52
C GLN A 374 15.20 -9.81 -20.75
N LEU A 375 15.50 -8.53 -20.55
CA LEU A 375 15.59 -7.51 -21.58
C LEU A 375 17.00 -7.40 -22.21
N GLY A 376 17.94 -8.26 -21.81
CA GLY A 376 19.32 -8.27 -22.31
C GLY A 376 20.19 -7.11 -21.78
N GLN A 377 19.79 -6.46 -20.71
CA GLN A 377 20.49 -5.32 -20.10
C GLN A 377 21.34 -5.76 -18.90
N CYS A 378 22.17 -6.77 -19.07
CA CYS A 378 22.94 -7.42 -18.00
C CYS A 378 23.78 -6.45 -17.15
N GLN A 379 24.38 -5.41 -17.74
CA GLN A 379 25.19 -4.43 -17.00
C GLN A 379 24.36 -3.61 -15.99
N LYS A 380 23.11 -3.25 -16.36
CA LYS A 380 22.20 -2.56 -15.46
C LYS A 380 21.76 -3.47 -14.32
N ALA A 381 21.44 -4.73 -14.64
CA ALA A 381 21.11 -5.74 -13.65
C ALA A 381 22.25 -5.97 -12.66
N GLU A 382 23.47 -6.15 -13.16
CA GLU A 382 24.68 -6.31 -12.32
C GLU A 382 24.87 -5.16 -11.35
N LYS A 383 24.69 -3.91 -11.81
CA LYS A 383 24.82 -2.73 -10.95
C LYS A 383 23.83 -2.78 -9.77
N ILE A 384 22.58 -3.13 -10.02
CA ILE A 384 21.54 -3.24 -8.99
C ILE A 384 21.85 -4.39 -8.03
N LEU A 385 22.19 -5.57 -8.56
CA LEU A 385 22.49 -6.76 -7.76
C LEU A 385 23.74 -6.54 -6.89
N ASN A 386 24.76 -5.85 -7.40
CA ASN A 386 25.95 -5.50 -6.63
C ASN A 386 25.60 -4.57 -5.46
N ALA A 387 24.70 -3.60 -5.65
CA ALA A 387 24.25 -2.74 -4.56
C ALA A 387 23.50 -3.52 -3.48
N LEU A 388 22.61 -4.44 -3.87
CA LEU A 388 21.90 -5.32 -2.94
C LEU A 388 22.83 -6.28 -2.19
N ALA A 389 23.81 -6.86 -2.89
CA ALA A 389 24.80 -7.77 -2.29
C ALA A 389 25.71 -7.04 -1.29
N ASN A 390 26.18 -5.83 -1.63
CA ASN A 390 26.97 -5.00 -0.71
C ASN A 390 26.19 -4.68 0.57
N ASN A 391 24.93 -4.23 0.42
CA ASN A 391 24.07 -3.95 1.56
C ASN A 391 23.90 -5.19 2.45
N ALA A 392 23.62 -6.35 1.87
CA ALA A 392 23.47 -7.60 2.61
C ALA A 392 24.78 -8.00 3.34
N VAL A 393 25.95 -7.86 2.68
CA VAL A 393 27.25 -8.13 3.27
C VAL A 393 27.52 -7.22 4.47
N GLU A 394 27.22 -5.92 4.36
CA GLU A 394 27.39 -4.94 5.43
C GLU A 394 26.54 -5.31 6.65
N TYR A 395 25.24 -5.60 6.46
CA TYR A 395 24.34 -6.01 7.53
C TYR A 395 24.78 -7.32 8.19
N VAL A 396 25.11 -8.35 7.41
CA VAL A 396 25.60 -9.62 7.97
C VAL A 396 26.87 -9.38 8.79
N THR A 397 27.81 -8.61 8.26
CA THR A 397 29.06 -8.30 8.95
C THR A 397 28.79 -7.57 10.27
N TRP A 398 27.86 -6.61 10.24
CA TRP A 398 27.45 -5.88 11.44
C TRP A 398 26.80 -6.81 12.48
N TYR A 399 25.82 -7.65 12.09
CA TYR A 399 25.19 -8.60 13.00
C TYR A 399 26.21 -9.58 13.61
N LEU A 400 27.15 -10.09 12.81
CA LEU A 400 28.19 -10.97 13.30
C LEU A 400 29.20 -10.28 14.26
N SER A 401 29.28 -8.95 14.27
CA SER A 401 30.13 -8.16 15.19
C SER A 401 29.50 -7.90 16.55
N LEU A 402 28.18 -8.09 16.71
CA LEU A 402 27.44 -7.85 17.94
C LEU A 402 27.89 -8.78 19.08
N ASN A 403 27.73 -8.39 20.34
CA ASN A 403 27.94 -9.29 21.46
C ASN A 403 26.88 -10.45 21.46
N GLU A 404 27.08 -11.47 22.29
CA GLU A 404 26.25 -12.69 22.27
C GLU A 404 24.76 -12.41 22.49
N LEU A 405 24.42 -11.58 23.49
CA LEU A 405 23.04 -11.25 23.82
C LEU A 405 22.37 -10.46 22.67
N GLN A 406 23.06 -9.46 22.14
CA GLN A 406 22.56 -8.68 21.01
C GLN A 406 22.41 -9.53 19.75
N PHE A 407 23.35 -10.41 19.48
CA PHE A 407 23.29 -11.32 18.35
C PHE A 407 22.14 -12.32 18.47
N ALA A 408 21.97 -12.93 19.66
CA ALA A 408 20.84 -13.84 19.90
C ALA A 408 19.48 -13.18 19.63
N ASN A 409 19.30 -11.93 20.06
CA ASN A 409 18.09 -11.16 19.83
C ASN A 409 17.92 -10.69 18.36
N SER A 410 18.98 -10.75 17.55
CA SER A 410 18.99 -10.30 16.15
C SER A 410 19.25 -11.43 15.15
N TYR A 411 19.26 -12.69 15.62
CA TYR A 411 19.61 -13.86 14.81
C TYR A 411 18.75 -13.97 13.54
N ASP A 412 17.43 -13.86 13.68
CA ASP A 412 16.50 -13.96 12.56
C ASP A 412 16.75 -12.86 11.50
N ASN A 413 17.07 -11.65 11.94
CA ASN A 413 17.44 -10.57 11.06
C ASN A 413 18.76 -10.86 10.32
N CYS A 414 19.76 -11.40 11.01
CA CYS A 414 21.01 -11.82 10.39
C CYS A 414 20.76 -12.89 9.32
N MET A 415 19.95 -13.91 9.64
CA MET A 415 19.59 -14.98 8.70
C MET A 415 18.82 -14.48 7.49
N ARG A 416 17.97 -13.46 7.68
CA ARG A 416 17.28 -12.80 6.57
C ARG A 416 18.26 -12.17 5.58
N TYR A 417 19.31 -11.49 6.05
CA TYR A 417 20.31 -10.91 5.16
C TYR A 417 21.23 -11.97 4.53
N PHE A 418 21.47 -13.09 5.19
CA PHE A 418 22.11 -14.24 4.56
C PHE A 418 21.26 -14.80 3.41
N TYR A 419 19.95 -14.91 3.61
CA TYR A 419 19.02 -15.34 2.55
C TYR A 419 19.04 -14.36 1.37
N ILE A 420 19.00 -13.05 1.64
CA ILE A 420 19.07 -12.01 0.59
C ILE A 420 20.38 -12.15 -0.20
N LEU A 421 21.51 -12.31 0.49
CA LEU A 421 22.82 -12.44 -0.17
C LEU A 421 22.89 -13.69 -1.05
N ASP A 422 22.40 -14.83 -0.56
CA ASP A 422 22.33 -16.09 -1.30
C ASP A 422 21.49 -15.96 -2.57
N ASP A 423 20.30 -15.37 -2.44
CA ASP A 423 19.37 -15.19 -3.56
C ASP A 423 19.93 -14.23 -4.63
N VAL A 424 20.57 -13.13 -4.19
CA VAL A 424 21.26 -12.20 -5.09
C VAL A 424 22.45 -12.89 -5.79
N CYS A 425 23.24 -13.72 -5.10
CA CYS A 425 24.33 -14.47 -5.68
C CYS A 425 23.84 -15.45 -6.76
N LYS A 426 22.70 -16.11 -6.54
CA LYS A 426 22.07 -16.99 -7.53
C LYS A 426 21.71 -16.20 -8.78
N THR A 427 21.05 -15.06 -8.65
CA THR A 427 20.67 -14.20 -9.80
C THR A 427 21.92 -13.65 -10.53
N LEU A 428 22.96 -13.24 -9.82
CA LEU A 428 24.24 -12.83 -10.44
C LEU A 428 24.86 -13.96 -11.26
N SER A 429 24.72 -15.22 -10.82
CA SER A 429 25.29 -16.38 -11.50
C SER A 429 24.60 -16.70 -12.84
N GLU A 430 23.43 -16.15 -13.08
CA GLU A 430 22.72 -16.25 -14.37
C GLU A 430 23.32 -15.32 -15.43
N ILE A 431 24.01 -14.25 -14.99
CA ILE A 431 24.64 -13.27 -15.88
C ILE A 431 25.97 -13.82 -16.40
N LYS A 432 26.09 -13.83 -17.72
CA LYS A 432 27.33 -14.26 -18.40
C LYS A 432 28.00 -13.09 -19.11
N ASP A 433 29.31 -13.03 -18.99
CA ASP A 433 30.11 -12.07 -19.76
C ASP A 433 29.95 -12.33 -21.26
N ALA A 434 29.61 -11.28 -22.01
CA ALA A 434 29.28 -11.35 -23.41
C ALA A 434 30.47 -11.81 -24.30
N LYS A 435 31.72 -11.65 -23.85
CA LYS A 435 32.92 -11.99 -24.61
C LYS A 435 33.42 -13.39 -24.30
N THR A 436 33.34 -13.79 -23.05
CA THR A 436 33.94 -15.05 -22.57
C THR A 436 32.89 -16.17 -22.39
N GLY A 437 31.60 -15.84 -22.30
CA GLY A 437 30.53 -16.78 -21.99
C GLY A 437 30.57 -17.32 -20.53
N LYS A 438 31.53 -16.89 -19.73
CA LYS A 438 31.66 -17.27 -18.32
C LYS A 438 30.76 -16.41 -17.42
N VAL A 439 30.48 -16.91 -16.22
CA VAL A 439 29.82 -16.16 -15.17
C VAL A 439 30.65 -14.92 -14.85
N ILE A 440 30.00 -13.80 -14.60
CA ILE A 440 30.65 -12.50 -14.29
C ILE A 440 31.43 -12.56 -12.98
N ASP A 441 32.49 -11.73 -12.87
CA ASP A 441 33.39 -11.73 -11.71
C ASP A 441 32.70 -11.36 -10.41
N SER A 442 31.71 -10.46 -10.46
CA SER A 442 30.92 -10.06 -9.29
C SER A 442 30.18 -11.25 -8.67
N ALA A 443 29.62 -12.17 -9.45
CA ALA A 443 28.98 -13.39 -8.94
C ALA A 443 29.98 -14.24 -8.12
N THR A 444 31.18 -14.46 -8.65
CA THR A 444 32.25 -15.21 -7.96
C THR A 444 32.67 -14.47 -6.67
N HIS A 445 32.81 -13.15 -6.74
CA HIS A 445 33.18 -12.32 -5.59
C HIS A 445 32.21 -12.48 -4.43
N TYR A 446 30.88 -12.29 -4.69
CA TYR A 446 29.88 -12.32 -3.61
C TYR A 446 29.61 -13.75 -3.12
N THR A 447 29.72 -14.76 -3.97
CA THR A 447 29.64 -16.18 -3.53
C THR A 447 30.77 -16.51 -2.56
N ASN A 448 32.00 -16.12 -2.87
CA ASN A 448 33.15 -16.30 -1.95
C ASN A 448 32.93 -15.52 -0.63
N LYS A 449 32.35 -14.32 -0.71
CA LYS A 449 32.07 -13.51 0.47
C LYS A 449 30.98 -14.15 1.34
N PHE A 450 29.94 -14.69 0.72
CA PHE A 450 28.90 -15.46 1.41
C PHE A 450 29.50 -16.63 2.18
N GLU A 451 30.35 -17.47 1.53
CA GLU A 451 31.00 -18.59 2.17
C GLU A 451 31.89 -18.19 3.37
N GLN A 452 32.62 -17.09 3.24
CA GLN A 452 33.46 -16.56 4.32
C GLN A 452 32.58 -16.13 5.53
N LEU A 453 31.50 -15.41 5.29
CA LEU A 453 30.59 -14.95 6.34
C LEU A 453 29.84 -16.15 6.98
N TYR A 454 29.46 -17.14 6.20
CA TYR A 454 28.80 -18.33 6.70
C TYR A 454 29.71 -19.16 7.62
N LYS A 455 31.00 -19.31 7.28
CA LYS A 455 32.01 -19.93 8.17
C LYS A 455 32.21 -19.16 9.48
N LEU A 456 32.05 -17.82 9.47
CA LEU A 456 32.09 -17.03 10.71
C LEU A 456 30.85 -17.28 11.57
N LEU A 457 29.67 -17.39 10.93
CA LEU A 457 28.42 -17.73 11.61
C LEU A 457 28.52 -19.11 12.29
N GLU A 458 29.00 -20.15 11.58
CA GLU A 458 29.19 -21.50 12.10
C GLU A 458 30.15 -21.53 13.30
N LYS A 459 31.28 -20.83 13.21
CA LYS A 459 32.21 -20.71 14.35
C LYS A 459 31.54 -20.11 15.57
N ARG A 460 30.73 -19.09 15.37
CA ARG A 460 30.03 -18.43 16.46
C ARG A 460 28.95 -19.34 17.09
N ALA A 461 28.20 -20.08 16.29
CA ALA A 461 27.18 -21.03 16.77
C ALA A 461 27.81 -22.16 17.59
N ASN A 462 29.00 -22.66 17.18
CA ASN A 462 29.71 -23.72 17.86
C ASN A 462 30.34 -23.26 19.21
N VAL A 463 30.70 -22.00 19.37
CA VAL A 463 31.16 -21.44 20.66
C VAL A 463 30.01 -21.31 21.66
N GLY A 464 28.80 -20.95 21.22
CA GLY A 464 27.61 -20.86 22.08
C GLY A 464 27.07 -22.22 22.55
N SER A 465 27.39 -23.31 21.85
CA SER A 465 26.98 -24.68 22.24
C SER A 465 27.97 -25.37 23.17
N ALA A 466 29.14 -24.75 23.43
CA ALA A 466 30.17 -25.30 24.32
C ALA A 466 30.19 -24.67 25.73
N GLN A 467 29.29 -23.74 26.02
CA GLN A 467 29.03 -23.18 27.35
C GLN A 467 27.66 -23.64 27.88
#